data_6434a75bf6dfe53becfa1c6449ff16aa
#
_entry.id   6434a75bf6dfe53becfa1c6449ff16aa
#
_cell.length_a   1.000
_cell.length_b   1.000
_cell.length_c   1.000
_cell.angle_alpha   90.00
_cell.angle_beta   90.00
_cell.angle_gamma   90.00
#
_symmetry.space_group_name_H-M   'P 1'
#
loop_
_entity.id
_entity.type
_entity.pdbx_description
1 polymer ?
#
loop_
_entity_poly.entity_id
_entity_poly.type
_entity_poly.pdbx_seq_one_letter_code
_entity_poly.pdbx_strand_id
1 'polypeptide(L)'
;NSAYGAIGNQYFRYFDVRHAEGITMAGQLAIRWIERDVNDFLNKLLKTTNVTYVIASDTDSIYIRLGEVVNAIFKDKSDTRKIVRILDKFCEETLQPQIDKSFDKLAKYVHAYDQKMIMKREVIANKRCLPIYVYFK
;
A
#
# COMPACT_ATOMS: atom_id res chain seq x y z
N ASN A 1 -3.35 -15.77 -9.26
CA ASN A 1 -1.97 -16.31 -9.37
C ASN A 1 -1.89 -17.50 -10.35
N SER A 2 -2.84 -18.42 -10.32
CA SER A 2 -2.83 -19.59 -11.20
C SER A 2 -2.90 -19.19 -12.69
N ALA A 3 -3.74 -18.24 -13.05
CA ALA A 3 -3.88 -17.77 -14.44
C ALA A 3 -2.58 -17.11 -14.95
N TYR A 4 -1.94 -16.27 -14.12
CA TYR A 4 -0.66 -15.66 -14.44
C TYR A 4 0.43 -16.72 -14.68
N GLY A 5 0.55 -17.69 -13.77
CA GLY A 5 1.50 -18.79 -13.91
C GLY A 5 1.24 -19.66 -15.13
N ALA A 6 -0.03 -19.88 -15.48
CA ALA A 6 -0.40 -20.62 -16.67
C ALA A 6 0.00 -19.87 -17.96
N ILE A 7 -0.30 -18.58 -18.07
CA ILE A 7 0.04 -17.75 -19.23
C ILE A 7 1.55 -17.71 -19.47
N GLY A 8 2.35 -17.70 -18.41
CA GLY A 8 3.82 -17.75 -18.47
C GLY A 8 4.41 -19.14 -18.72
N ASN A 9 3.62 -20.20 -18.78
CA ASN A 9 4.08 -21.58 -18.98
C ASN A 9 4.04 -21.96 -20.46
N GLN A 10 5.18 -22.34 -21.03
CA GLN A 10 5.33 -22.71 -22.44
C GLN A 10 4.43 -23.88 -22.90
N TYR A 11 3.96 -24.70 -21.98
CA TYR A 11 3.05 -25.84 -22.29
C TYR A 11 1.57 -25.46 -22.20
N PHE A 12 1.27 -24.22 -21.84
CA PHE A 12 -0.12 -23.78 -21.75
C PHE A 12 -0.65 -23.35 -23.12
N ARG A 13 -1.89 -23.72 -23.44
CA ARG A 13 -2.53 -23.46 -24.75
C ARG A 13 -2.50 -21.96 -25.15
N TYR A 14 -2.62 -21.06 -24.17
CA TYR A 14 -2.62 -19.62 -24.38
C TYR A 14 -1.33 -18.98 -23.86
N PHE A 15 -0.20 -19.69 -23.98
CA PHE A 15 1.11 -19.17 -23.60
C PHE A 15 1.45 -17.92 -24.42
N ASP A 16 1.72 -16.82 -23.72
CA ASP A 16 2.27 -15.59 -24.29
C ASP A 16 3.09 -14.85 -23.24
N VAL A 17 4.39 -14.83 -23.42
CA VAL A 17 5.35 -14.16 -22.51
C VAL A 17 5.06 -12.67 -22.39
N ARG A 18 4.62 -12.02 -23.47
CA ARG A 18 4.31 -10.58 -23.49
C ARG A 18 3.13 -10.25 -22.58
N HIS A 19 2.12 -11.13 -22.51
CA HIS A 19 1.02 -10.96 -21.57
C HIS A 19 1.47 -11.14 -20.11
N ALA A 20 2.30 -12.13 -19.82
CA ALA A 20 2.85 -12.36 -18.50
C ALA A 20 3.72 -11.18 -18.06
N GLU A 21 4.58 -10.67 -18.94
CA GLU A 21 5.40 -9.48 -18.71
C GLU A 21 4.54 -8.23 -18.48
N GLY A 22 3.51 -8.02 -19.30
CA GLY A 22 2.57 -6.91 -19.16
C GLY A 22 1.86 -6.89 -17.80
N ILE A 23 1.43 -8.05 -17.30
CA ILE A 23 0.82 -8.20 -15.97
C ILE A 23 1.83 -7.79 -14.87
N THR A 24 3.07 -8.25 -14.98
CA THR A 24 4.13 -7.92 -14.01
C THR A 24 4.44 -6.42 -14.02
N MET A 25 4.58 -5.82 -15.19
CA MET A 25 4.81 -4.38 -15.33
C MET A 25 3.66 -3.53 -14.80
N ALA A 26 2.42 -3.95 -15.04
CA ALA A 26 1.24 -3.29 -14.51
C ALA A 26 1.21 -3.33 -12.97
N GLY A 27 1.56 -4.47 -12.37
CA GLY A 27 1.70 -4.62 -10.92
C GLY A 27 2.79 -3.70 -10.35
N GLN A 28 3.95 -3.65 -10.98
CA GLN A 28 5.05 -2.74 -10.58
C GLN A 28 4.64 -1.27 -10.69
N LEU A 29 3.92 -0.90 -11.73
CA LEU A 29 3.41 0.46 -11.88
C LEU A 29 2.44 0.80 -10.75
N ALA A 30 1.50 -0.10 -10.47
CA ALA A 30 0.49 0.09 -9.43
C ALA A 30 1.13 0.29 -8.05
N ILE A 31 2.07 -0.56 -7.66
CA ILE A 31 2.70 -0.48 -6.34
C ILE A 31 3.52 0.79 -6.18
N ARG A 32 4.29 1.19 -7.20
CA ARG A 32 5.06 2.44 -7.20
C ARG A 32 4.18 3.69 -7.18
N TRP A 33 3.04 3.62 -7.85
CA TRP A 33 2.06 4.69 -7.86
C TRP A 33 1.48 4.92 -6.46
N ILE A 34 1.05 3.85 -5.80
CA ILE A 34 0.52 3.90 -4.42
C ILE A 34 1.60 4.36 -3.44
N GLU A 35 2.81 3.83 -3.53
CA GLU A 35 3.94 4.23 -2.69
C GLU A 35 4.17 5.76 -2.75
N ARG A 36 4.19 6.33 -3.95
CA ARG A 36 4.36 7.78 -4.13
C ARG A 36 3.19 8.55 -3.55
N ASP A 37 1.96 8.19 -3.90
CA ASP A 37 0.76 8.93 -3.48
C ASP A 37 0.58 8.88 -1.94
N VAL A 38 0.87 7.74 -1.31
CA VAL A 38 0.83 7.59 0.15
C VAL A 38 1.93 8.41 0.83
N ASN A 39 3.16 8.40 0.31
CA ASN A 39 4.24 9.22 0.84
C ASN A 39 3.91 10.71 0.73
N ASP A 40 3.41 11.18 -0.41
CA ASP A 40 3.01 12.56 -0.63
C ASP A 40 1.87 12.98 0.30
N PHE A 41 0.89 12.09 0.48
CA PHE A 41 -0.23 12.32 1.39
C PHE A 41 0.23 12.45 2.84
N LEU A 42 1.05 11.53 3.33
CA LEU A 42 1.56 11.55 4.71
C LEU A 42 2.49 12.74 4.95
N ASN A 43 3.33 13.12 3.99
CA ASN A 43 4.15 14.33 4.08
C ASN A 43 3.29 15.59 4.22
N LYS A 44 2.20 15.70 3.46
CA LYS A 44 1.25 16.82 3.60
C LYS A 44 0.54 16.82 4.94
N LEU A 45 0.09 15.66 5.40
CA LEU A 45 -0.63 15.50 6.66
C LEU A 45 0.23 15.85 7.87
N LEU A 46 1.47 15.38 7.90
CA LEU A 46 2.41 15.58 9.00
C LEU A 46 3.26 16.86 8.86
N LYS A 47 3.03 17.63 7.78
CA LYS A 47 3.80 18.85 7.44
C LYS A 47 5.31 18.57 7.37
N THR A 48 5.68 17.42 6.84
CA THR A 48 7.07 17.03 6.60
C THR A 48 7.41 17.16 5.12
N THR A 49 8.69 17.17 4.78
CA THR A 49 9.15 17.27 3.40
C THR A 49 10.11 16.14 3.10
N ASN A 50 9.82 15.40 2.01
CA ASN A 50 10.65 14.31 1.51
C ASN A 50 10.94 13.17 2.50
N VAL A 51 10.01 12.90 3.42
CA VAL A 51 10.10 11.74 4.31
C VAL A 51 9.47 10.54 3.63
N THR A 52 10.17 9.41 3.64
CA THR A 52 9.67 8.13 3.13
C THR A 52 8.99 7.36 4.25
N TYR A 53 7.67 7.25 4.17
CA TYR A 53 6.86 6.50 5.13
C TYR A 53 6.65 5.05 4.70
N VAL A 54 6.59 4.78 3.39
CA VAL A 54 6.56 3.41 2.87
C VAL A 54 7.97 2.84 2.94
N ILE A 55 8.19 1.91 3.87
CA ILE A 55 9.53 1.36 4.18
C ILE A 55 9.87 0.12 3.37
N ALA A 56 8.88 -0.56 2.85
CA ALA A 56 9.03 -1.71 1.98
C ALA A 56 7.77 -1.89 1.13
N SER A 57 7.93 -2.44 -0.04
CA SER A 57 6.85 -2.89 -0.92
C SER A 57 7.21 -4.25 -1.51
N ASP A 58 6.22 -5.09 -1.69
CA ASP A 58 6.39 -6.41 -2.31
C ASP A 58 5.18 -6.73 -3.16
N THR A 59 5.41 -6.96 -4.44
CA THR A 59 4.45 -7.36 -5.48
C THR A 59 3.09 -6.64 -5.42
N ASP A 60 2.28 -6.89 -4.41
CA ASP A 60 0.92 -6.40 -4.20
C ASP A 60 0.70 -5.81 -2.78
N SER A 61 1.76 -5.52 -2.05
CA SER A 61 1.68 -5.06 -0.67
C SER A 61 2.65 -3.92 -0.35
N ILE A 62 2.30 -3.10 0.64
CA ILE A 62 3.12 -2.02 1.16
C ILE A 62 3.19 -2.04 2.68
N TYR A 63 4.34 -1.65 3.22
CA TYR A 63 4.59 -1.49 4.64
C TYR A 63 4.78 -0.01 4.95
N ILE A 64 3.87 0.56 5.73
CA ILE A 64 3.87 1.99 6.06
C ILE A 64 4.31 2.18 7.50
N ARG A 65 5.33 3.00 7.72
CA ARG A 65 5.79 3.41 9.05
C ARG A 65 4.91 4.52 9.59
N LEU A 66 4.18 4.25 10.66
CA LEU A 66 3.28 5.21 11.32
C LEU A 66 3.81 5.70 12.68
N GLY A 67 5.06 5.45 13.02
CA GLY A 67 5.65 5.89 14.28
C GLY A 67 5.58 7.40 14.51
N GLU A 68 5.73 8.19 13.46
CA GLU A 68 5.63 9.65 13.53
C GLU A 68 4.19 10.12 13.72
N VAL A 69 3.21 9.44 13.11
CA VAL A 69 1.79 9.69 13.37
C VAL A 69 1.45 9.43 14.83
N VAL A 70 1.96 8.32 15.39
CA VAL A 70 1.79 8.01 16.82
C VAL A 70 2.44 9.08 17.70
N ASN A 71 3.64 9.52 17.37
CA ASN A 71 4.33 10.58 18.12
C ASN A 71 3.60 11.92 18.06
N ALA A 72 2.95 12.23 16.94
CA ALA A 72 2.18 13.47 16.79
C ALA A 72 0.86 13.45 17.59
N ILE A 73 0.24 12.27 17.73
CA ILE A 73 -1.05 12.10 18.39
C ILE A 73 -0.90 11.84 19.89
N PHE A 74 0.11 11.05 20.28
CA PHE A 74 0.31 10.61 21.67
C PHE A 74 1.56 11.18 22.28
N LYS A 75 1.39 11.93 23.38
CA LYS A 75 2.50 12.35 24.26
C LYS A 75 2.97 11.21 25.17
N ASP A 76 2.06 10.31 25.57
CA ASP A 76 2.33 9.16 26.42
C ASP A 76 2.06 7.86 25.66
N LYS A 77 3.07 6.97 25.63
CA LYS A 77 3.07 5.71 24.86
C LYS A 77 2.78 4.47 25.72
N SER A 78 2.32 4.66 26.94
CA SER A 78 2.14 3.56 27.89
C SER A 78 0.99 2.60 27.52
N ASP A 79 -0.04 3.08 26.84
CA ASP A 79 -1.23 2.30 26.52
C ASP A 79 -1.26 1.83 25.06
N THR A 80 -0.60 0.69 24.80
CA THR A 80 -0.52 0.08 23.47
C THR A 80 -1.90 -0.24 22.87
N ARG A 81 -2.90 -0.59 23.68
CA ARG A 81 -4.24 -0.94 23.17
C ARG A 81 -4.97 0.28 22.62
N LYS A 82 -4.81 1.43 23.26
CA LYS A 82 -5.37 2.70 22.75
C LYS A 82 -4.70 3.13 21.46
N ILE A 83 -3.37 3.01 21.40
CA ILE A 83 -2.59 3.32 20.20
C ILE A 83 -3.07 2.49 19.02
N VAL A 84 -3.20 1.17 19.17
CA VAL A 84 -3.67 0.28 18.10
C VAL A 84 -5.07 0.66 17.63
N ARG A 85 -6.03 0.92 18.53
CA ARG A 85 -7.39 1.32 18.16
C ARG A 85 -7.44 2.63 17.37
N ILE A 86 -6.63 3.60 17.75
CA ILE A 86 -6.61 4.90 17.06
C ILE A 86 -5.92 4.77 15.70
N LEU A 87 -4.84 3.98 15.61
CA LEU A 87 -4.22 3.68 14.33
C LEU A 87 -5.15 2.89 13.40
N ASP A 88 -5.94 1.98 13.95
CA ASP A 88 -6.94 1.23 13.21
C ASP A 88 -7.95 2.16 12.56
N LYS A 89 -8.55 3.06 13.37
CA LYS A 89 -9.42 4.12 12.87
C LYS A 89 -8.75 5.01 11.83
N PHE A 90 -7.54 5.45 12.09
CA PHE A 90 -6.78 6.28 11.16
C PHE A 90 -6.56 5.57 9.81
N CYS A 91 -6.22 4.28 9.84
CA CYS A 91 -6.07 3.50 8.62
C CYS A 91 -7.38 3.36 7.85
N GLU A 92 -8.49 3.09 8.54
CA GLU A 92 -9.81 2.91 7.90
C GLU A 92 -10.40 4.23 7.41
N GLU A 93 -10.35 5.28 8.21
CA GLU A 93 -11.01 6.55 7.91
C GLU A 93 -10.18 7.50 7.03
N THR A 94 -8.85 7.34 7.04
CA THR A 94 -7.94 8.29 6.36
C THR A 94 -7.10 7.64 5.28
N LEU A 95 -6.38 6.55 5.59
CA LEU A 95 -5.48 5.93 4.62
C LEU A 95 -6.23 5.11 3.57
N GLN A 96 -7.24 4.33 3.97
CA GLN A 96 -8.01 3.51 3.04
C GLN A 96 -8.68 4.34 1.94
N PRO A 97 -9.43 5.43 2.24
CA PRO A 97 -10.01 6.27 1.21
C PRO A 97 -8.98 6.95 0.31
N GLN A 98 -7.77 7.24 0.83
CA GLN A 98 -6.70 7.80 0.03
C GLN A 98 -6.13 6.77 -0.96
N ILE A 99 -5.94 5.54 -0.51
CA ILE A 99 -5.49 4.43 -1.36
C ILE A 99 -6.51 4.17 -2.47
N ASP A 100 -7.81 4.10 -2.14
CA ASP A 100 -8.89 3.89 -3.10
C ASP A 100 -8.92 5.00 -4.16
N LYS A 101 -8.84 6.27 -3.74
CA LYS A 101 -8.72 7.41 -4.66
C LYS A 101 -7.47 7.35 -5.54
N SER A 102 -6.39 6.81 -5.02
CA SER A 102 -5.14 6.66 -5.77
C SER A 102 -5.29 5.60 -6.87
N PHE A 103 -5.95 4.49 -6.59
CA PHE A 103 -6.28 3.47 -7.60
C PHE A 103 -7.24 4.02 -8.67
N ASP A 104 -8.23 4.84 -8.29
CA ASP A 104 -9.10 5.51 -9.25
C ASP A 104 -8.35 6.46 -10.19
N LYS A 105 -7.37 7.20 -9.66
CA LYS A 105 -6.48 8.05 -10.49
C LYS A 105 -5.62 7.20 -11.43
N LEU A 106 -5.07 6.10 -10.93
CA LEU A 106 -4.29 5.17 -11.74
C LEU A 106 -5.14 4.56 -12.86
N ALA A 107 -6.34 4.10 -12.55
CA ALA A 107 -7.28 3.53 -13.55
C ALA A 107 -7.57 4.54 -14.67
N LYS A 108 -7.80 5.80 -14.33
CA LYS A 108 -7.99 6.88 -15.32
C LYS A 108 -6.72 7.13 -16.14
N TYR A 109 -5.56 7.12 -15.51
CA TYR A 109 -4.27 7.33 -16.17
C TYR A 109 -3.96 6.24 -17.20
N VAL A 110 -4.22 4.98 -16.86
CA VAL A 110 -4.00 3.84 -17.77
C VAL A 110 -5.19 3.56 -18.69
N HIS A 111 -6.23 4.40 -18.65
CA HIS A 111 -7.48 4.20 -19.41
C HIS A 111 -8.11 2.82 -19.19
N ALA A 112 -8.10 2.33 -17.94
CA ALA A 112 -8.69 1.05 -17.60
C ALA A 112 -10.22 1.09 -17.82
N TYR A 113 -10.75 -0.01 -18.36
CA TYR A 113 -12.19 -0.14 -18.56
C TYR A 113 -12.97 -0.12 -17.24
N ASP A 114 -12.40 -0.72 -16.21
CA ASP A 114 -12.99 -0.80 -14.88
C ASP A 114 -11.89 -0.82 -13.80
N GLN A 115 -12.15 -0.19 -12.65
CA GLN A 115 -11.23 -0.21 -11.52
C GLN A 115 -11.56 -1.39 -10.61
N LYS A 116 -10.66 -2.37 -10.54
CA LYS A 116 -10.81 -3.59 -9.73
C LYS A 116 -9.69 -3.80 -8.70
N MET A 117 -8.74 -2.88 -8.64
CA MET A 117 -7.66 -2.99 -7.67
C MET A 117 -8.16 -2.59 -6.28
N ILE A 118 -7.96 -3.46 -5.33
CA ILE A 118 -8.34 -3.27 -3.92
C ILE A 118 -7.12 -3.61 -3.08
N MET A 119 -6.78 -2.73 -2.16
CA MET A 119 -5.74 -2.95 -1.17
C MET A 119 -6.33 -2.65 0.20
N LYS A 120 -6.25 -3.59 1.12
CA LYS A 120 -6.83 -3.47 2.47
C LYS A 120 -5.76 -3.62 3.54
N ARG A 121 -5.97 -2.97 4.67
CA ARG A 121 -5.13 -3.18 5.83
C ARG A 121 -5.31 -4.60 6.38
N GLU A 122 -4.22 -5.31 6.55
CA GLU A 122 -4.22 -6.65 7.15
C GLU A 122 -3.67 -6.64 8.58
N VAL A 123 -2.54 -5.98 8.82
CA VAL A 123 -1.83 -6.06 10.10
C VAL A 123 -1.34 -4.69 10.55
N ILE A 124 -1.45 -4.43 11.86
CA ILE A 124 -0.73 -3.39 12.57
C ILE A 124 0.28 -4.11 13.49
N ALA A 125 1.56 -3.86 13.30
CA ALA A 125 2.61 -4.51 14.07
C ALA A 125 3.50 -3.50 14.79
N ASN A 126 3.91 -3.88 16.00
CA ASN A 126 4.88 -3.16 16.80
C ASN A 126 5.97 -4.14 17.24
N LYS A 127 7.20 -3.93 16.80
CA LYS A 127 8.37 -4.69 17.27
C LYS A 127 9.23 -3.79 18.15
N ARG A 128 9.82 -4.35 19.22
CA ARG A 128 10.71 -3.62 20.15
C ARG A 128 11.84 -2.85 19.46
N CYS A 129 12.26 -3.28 18.27
CA CYS A 129 13.37 -2.68 17.51
C CYS A 129 12.95 -1.94 16.24
N LEU A 130 11.65 -1.90 15.91
CA LEU A 130 11.13 -1.22 14.73
C LEU A 130 9.97 -0.30 15.12
N PRO A 131 9.84 0.87 14.48
CA PRO A 131 8.67 1.73 14.66
C PRO A 131 7.40 0.99 14.27
N ILE A 132 6.26 1.42 14.82
CA ILE A 132 4.95 0.87 14.47
C ILE A 132 4.75 0.99 12.96
N TYR A 133 4.42 -0.13 12.32
CA TYR A 133 4.13 -0.17 10.90
C TYR A 133 2.79 -0.85 10.64
N VAL A 134 2.19 -0.50 9.52
CA VAL A 134 0.93 -1.06 9.03
C VAL A 134 1.18 -1.71 7.68
N TYR A 135 0.65 -2.90 7.51
CA TYR A 135 0.73 -3.68 6.29
C TYR A 135 -0.59 -3.63 5.55
N PHE A 136 -0.54 -3.25 4.29
CA PHE A 136 -1.65 -3.23 3.34
C PHE A 136 -1.38 -4.22 2.21
N LYS A 137 -2.40 -5.00 1.85
CA LYS A 137 -2.38 -5.93 0.73
C LYS A 137 -3.70 -5.93 -0.05
#